data_a1eae3f5276a358a4a6e8585de1d33d2
#
_entry.id   a1eae3f5276a358a4a6e8585de1d33d2
#
_cell.length_a   1.000
_cell.length_b   1.000
_cell.length_c   1.000
_cell.angle_alpha   90.00
_cell.angle_beta   90.00
_cell.angle_gamma   90.00
#
_symmetry.space_group_name_H-M   'P 1'
#
loop_
_entity.id
_entity.type
_entity.pdbx_description
1 polymer ?
#
loop_
_entity_poly.entity_id
_entity_poly.type
_entity_poly.pdbx_seq_one_letter_code
_entity_poly.pdbx_strand_id
1 'polypeptide(L)'
;MEKAQDGELRPQLRGELTRADVDLVYDVCPGARCEAIPSEEANAAPFDDLVWGPYHSLSLAWAVDANTRYEGSTAGVLTALAQYLLYSGRVSFILHVKASEQEPTFGEATISTTMEEVLSGAGSRYGPTAPLIGLVAALDRNEPFAVVAKPCDLNAIRNLAHKDARVNRLTKYMLAPVCGGFMPDQAMNRFLSDNDILMQDITALRYRGRGCPGPTTITTNDGRRRDFHYLDFWGEDESKWSLPFRCKVCPDGIGEAADIAAADTWPNATPDREGSVTDPGTNSVITRTQRGEALLQAALADGFLAPGGQVDVDYMSNTQPHQVSKKRFMHARFKGLNRAGQLTPATFGLRLEELSDQNTAEENTAQEQGAFERASRVNV
;
A
#
# COMPACT_ATOMS: atom_id res chain seq x y z
N MET A 1 -7.85 3.44 -17.65
CA MET A 1 -8.39 4.02 -16.40
C MET A 1 -8.75 5.46 -16.70
N GLU A 2 -9.90 5.90 -16.31
CA GLU A 2 -10.36 7.28 -16.49
C GLU A 2 -10.89 7.82 -15.16
N LYS A 3 -10.85 9.15 -14.97
CA LYS A 3 -11.41 9.81 -13.80
C LYS A 3 -12.93 9.81 -13.92
N ALA A 4 -13.61 9.14 -12.99
CA ALA A 4 -15.05 9.09 -12.93
C ALA A 4 -15.63 10.38 -12.30
N GLN A 5 -16.97 10.53 -12.31
CA GLN A 5 -17.64 11.70 -11.74
C GLN A 5 -17.39 11.88 -10.23
N ASP A 6 -17.12 10.79 -9.53
CA ASP A 6 -16.74 10.78 -8.11
C ASP A 6 -15.27 11.13 -7.85
N GLY A 7 -14.49 11.44 -8.92
CA GLY A 7 -13.07 11.76 -8.85
C GLY A 7 -12.15 10.54 -8.78
N GLU A 8 -12.69 9.33 -8.71
CA GLU A 8 -11.90 8.10 -8.62
C GLU A 8 -11.43 7.60 -10.00
N LEU A 9 -10.30 6.89 -10.03
CA LEU A 9 -9.86 6.18 -11.23
C LEU A 9 -10.65 4.89 -11.38
N ARG A 10 -11.40 4.78 -12.48
CA ARG A 10 -12.18 3.59 -12.82
C ARG A 10 -11.81 3.04 -14.18
N PRO A 11 -11.87 1.71 -14.37
CA PRO A 11 -11.70 1.13 -15.71
C PRO A 11 -12.86 1.57 -16.60
N GLN A 12 -12.53 1.98 -17.82
CA GLN A 12 -13.51 2.26 -18.87
C GLN A 12 -13.52 1.13 -19.89
N LEU A 13 -14.68 0.61 -20.13
CA LEU A 13 -14.88 -0.40 -21.17
C LEU A 13 -14.77 0.22 -22.57
N ARG A 14 -13.89 -0.31 -23.39
CA ARG A 14 -13.72 0.06 -24.78
C ARG A 14 -13.94 -1.16 -25.66
N GLY A 15 -15.17 -1.45 -25.99
CA GLY A 15 -15.58 -2.62 -26.75
C GLY A 15 -16.47 -3.56 -25.97
N GLU A 16 -16.69 -4.78 -26.48
CA GLU A 16 -17.49 -5.81 -25.84
C GLU A 16 -16.61 -6.73 -24.99
N LEU A 17 -17.08 -7.11 -23.82
CA LEU A 17 -16.44 -8.13 -22.99
C LEU A 17 -17.03 -9.50 -23.34
N THR A 18 -16.13 -10.46 -23.57
CA THR A 18 -16.52 -11.87 -23.62
C THR A 18 -16.77 -12.42 -22.21
N ARG A 19 -17.40 -13.56 -22.10
CA ARG A 19 -17.54 -14.25 -20.83
C ARG A 19 -16.18 -14.55 -20.19
N ALA A 20 -15.20 -14.93 -20.98
CA ALA A 20 -13.84 -15.21 -20.51
C ALA A 20 -13.18 -13.95 -19.92
N ASP A 21 -13.39 -12.78 -20.51
CA ASP A 21 -12.87 -11.51 -19.96
C ASP A 21 -13.47 -11.18 -18.61
N VAL A 22 -14.79 -11.38 -18.46
CA VAL A 22 -15.49 -11.19 -17.19
C VAL A 22 -14.97 -12.16 -16.13
N ASP A 23 -14.85 -13.44 -16.46
CA ASP A 23 -14.34 -14.46 -15.55
C ASP A 23 -12.89 -14.13 -15.13
N LEU A 24 -12.04 -13.68 -16.06
CA LEU A 24 -10.68 -13.23 -15.75
C LEU A 24 -10.67 -12.04 -14.78
N VAL A 25 -11.54 -11.05 -14.97
CA VAL A 25 -11.64 -9.90 -14.05
C VAL A 25 -12.00 -10.37 -12.63
N TYR A 26 -12.97 -11.29 -12.49
CA TYR A 26 -13.32 -11.85 -11.18
C TYR A 26 -12.20 -12.67 -10.56
N ASP A 27 -11.46 -13.42 -11.36
CA ASP A 27 -10.35 -14.24 -10.88
C ASP A 27 -9.15 -13.41 -10.39
N VAL A 28 -8.90 -12.22 -10.99
CA VAL A 28 -7.73 -11.41 -10.67
C VAL A 28 -8.03 -10.23 -9.75
N CYS A 29 -9.27 -9.75 -9.68
CA CYS A 29 -9.63 -8.57 -8.89
C CYS A 29 -9.52 -8.86 -7.39
N PRO A 30 -8.75 -8.06 -6.61
CA PRO A 30 -8.65 -8.26 -5.15
C PRO A 30 -9.95 -7.94 -4.40
N GLY A 31 -10.93 -7.35 -5.07
CA GLY A 31 -12.31 -7.21 -4.56
C GLY A 31 -13.14 -8.48 -4.69
N ALA A 32 -12.70 -9.46 -5.48
CA ALA A 32 -13.37 -10.76 -5.66
C ALA A 32 -12.53 -11.93 -5.08
N ARG A 33 -11.21 -11.81 -5.10
CA ARG A 33 -10.28 -12.80 -4.56
C ARG A 33 -9.10 -12.10 -3.90
N CYS A 34 -8.76 -12.48 -2.67
CA CYS A 34 -7.60 -11.97 -1.93
C CYS A 34 -6.86 -13.10 -1.25
N GLU A 35 -5.57 -13.24 -1.51
CA GLU A 35 -4.75 -14.28 -0.91
C GLU A 35 -3.42 -13.75 -0.37
N ALA A 36 -2.95 -14.37 0.72
CA ALA A 36 -1.62 -14.14 1.26
C ALA A 36 -0.53 -14.72 0.33
N ILE A 37 0.71 -14.79 0.81
CA ILE A 37 1.78 -15.52 0.12
C ILE A 37 1.37 -16.97 -0.13
N PRO A 38 1.94 -17.64 -1.17
CA PRO A 38 1.65 -19.04 -1.45
C PRO A 38 1.88 -19.95 -0.24
N SER A 39 1.08 -21.01 -0.12
CA SER A 39 1.13 -21.93 1.03
C SER A 39 2.53 -22.55 1.24
N GLU A 40 3.29 -22.80 0.17
CA GLU A 40 4.65 -23.31 0.26
C GLU A 40 5.58 -22.33 0.97
N GLU A 41 5.48 -21.03 0.63
CA GLU A 41 6.24 -19.97 1.29
C GLU A 41 5.78 -19.76 2.74
N ALA A 42 4.46 -19.81 2.98
CA ALA A 42 3.90 -19.69 4.32
C ALA A 42 4.36 -20.82 5.24
N ASN A 43 4.37 -22.05 4.74
CA ASN A 43 4.82 -23.23 5.48
C ASN A 43 6.35 -23.24 5.73
N ALA A 44 7.12 -22.55 4.90
CA ALA A 44 8.57 -22.41 5.05
C ALA A 44 8.96 -21.28 6.03
N ALA A 45 8.03 -20.39 6.38
CA ALA A 45 8.28 -19.32 7.33
C ALA A 45 8.48 -19.87 8.75
N PRO A 46 9.53 -19.42 9.48
CA PRO A 46 9.82 -19.91 10.83
C PRO A 46 8.87 -19.37 11.90
N PHE A 47 8.15 -18.31 11.60
CA PHE A 47 7.22 -17.65 12.52
C PHE A 47 5.86 -17.47 11.86
N ASP A 48 4.80 -17.53 12.68
CA ASP A 48 3.44 -17.24 12.27
C ASP A 48 2.73 -16.49 13.39
N ASP A 49 1.95 -15.48 13.03
CA ASP A 49 1.11 -14.70 13.94
C ASP A 49 -0.30 -14.58 13.37
N LEU A 50 -1.30 -14.59 14.23
CA LEU A 50 -2.69 -14.60 13.76
C LEU A 50 -3.07 -13.32 13.00
N VAL A 51 -2.55 -12.15 13.40
CA VAL A 51 -2.75 -10.87 12.71
C VAL A 51 -1.77 -10.70 11.56
N TRP A 52 -0.46 -10.85 11.86
CA TRP A 52 0.61 -10.50 10.93
C TRP A 52 0.91 -11.59 9.90
N GLY A 53 0.43 -12.81 10.13
CA GLY A 53 0.63 -13.95 9.25
C GLY A 53 2.02 -14.56 9.30
N PRO A 54 2.35 -15.47 8.38
CA PRO A 54 3.67 -16.07 8.28
C PRO A 54 4.74 -15.02 7.95
N TYR A 55 5.93 -15.14 8.61
CA TYR A 55 7.06 -14.27 8.36
C TYR A 55 8.41 -14.92 8.70
N HIS A 56 9.49 -14.42 8.10
CA HIS A 56 10.86 -14.84 8.38
C HIS A 56 11.52 -13.95 9.43
N SER A 57 11.34 -12.64 9.34
CA SER A 57 11.88 -11.69 10.32
C SER A 57 11.03 -10.44 10.47
N LEU A 58 11.12 -9.82 11.64
CA LEU A 58 10.62 -8.49 11.97
C LEU A 58 11.79 -7.65 12.46
N SER A 59 12.09 -6.54 11.80
CA SER A 59 13.22 -5.69 12.14
C SER A 59 12.96 -4.22 11.87
N LEU A 60 13.77 -3.36 12.48
CA LEU A 60 13.86 -1.95 12.15
C LEU A 60 14.98 -1.74 11.14
N ALA A 61 14.75 -0.86 10.15
CA ALA A 61 15.74 -0.50 9.16
C ALA A 61 15.50 0.90 8.60
N TRP A 62 16.54 1.46 7.96
CA TRP A 62 16.48 2.71 7.19
C TRP A 62 17.48 2.70 6.04
N ALA A 63 17.27 3.54 5.04
CA ALA A 63 18.22 3.72 3.95
C ALA A 63 19.51 4.35 4.47
N VAL A 64 20.68 3.82 4.07
CA VAL A 64 22.00 4.36 4.42
C VAL A 64 22.27 5.64 3.65
N ASP A 65 21.90 5.68 2.37
CA ASP A 65 21.99 6.90 1.58
C ASP A 65 21.09 7.98 2.15
N ALA A 66 21.69 9.10 2.55
CA ALA A 66 21.00 10.18 3.24
C ALA A 66 19.91 10.83 2.37
N ASN A 67 20.12 10.89 1.06
CA ASN A 67 19.15 11.47 0.14
C ASN A 67 17.95 10.53 -0.04
N THR A 68 18.18 9.24 -0.18
CA THR A 68 17.12 8.22 -0.25
C THR A 68 16.28 8.22 1.04
N ARG A 69 16.91 8.32 2.21
CA ARG A 69 16.24 8.42 3.49
C ARG A 69 15.41 9.70 3.60
N TYR A 70 15.98 10.83 3.20
CA TYR A 70 15.34 12.15 3.25
C TYR A 70 14.14 12.25 2.30
N GLU A 71 14.28 11.78 1.05
CA GLU A 71 13.20 11.78 0.06
C GLU A 71 12.16 10.69 0.34
N GLY A 72 12.46 9.69 1.16
CA GLY A 72 11.48 8.69 1.62
C GLY A 72 10.40 9.29 2.53
N SER A 73 9.26 8.59 2.64
CA SER A 73 8.15 9.06 3.49
C SER A 73 8.38 8.80 4.98
N THR A 74 9.24 7.85 5.30
CA THR A 74 9.62 7.47 6.67
C THR A 74 11.14 7.34 6.71
N ALA A 75 11.66 6.20 6.28
CA ALA A 75 13.10 5.92 6.33
C ALA A 75 13.68 5.46 5.00
N GLY A 76 12.89 5.49 3.90
CA GLY A 76 13.33 5.17 2.56
C GLY A 76 13.60 3.69 2.27
N VAL A 77 13.18 2.75 3.13
CA VAL A 77 13.50 1.32 2.99
C VAL A 77 13.03 0.74 1.65
N LEU A 78 11.78 0.97 1.24
CA LEU A 78 11.27 0.44 -0.03
C LEU A 78 12.02 1.03 -1.25
N THR A 79 12.38 2.31 -1.19
CA THR A 79 13.17 2.98 -2.22
C THR A 79 14.57 2.38 -2.28
N ALA A 80 15.25 2.21 -1.14
CA ALA A 80 16.58 1.62 -1.08
C ALA A 80 16.60 0.15 -1.54
N LEU A 81 15.58 -0.65 -1.19
CA LEU A 81 15.44 -2.03 -1.70
C LEU A 81 15.24 -2.07 -3.22
N ALA A 82 14.42 -1.17 -3.77
CA ALA A 82 14.22 -1.06 -5.21
C ALA A 82 15.51 -0.64 -5.94
N GLN A 83 16.25 0.33 -5.39
CA GLN A 83 17.57 0.74 -5.89
C GLN A 83 18.58 -0.42 -5.82
N TYR A 84 18.60 -1.16 -4.70
CA TYR A 84 19.49 -2.31 -4.54
C TYR A 84 19.19 -3.43 -5.55
N LEU A 85 17.94 -3.68 -5.84
CA LEU A 85 17.54 -4.68 -6.84
C LEU A 85 18.09 -4.36 -8.25
N LEU A 86 18.10 -3.07 -8.64
CA LEU A 86 18.71 -2.62 -9.89
C LEU A 86 20.25 -2.68 -9.82
N TYR A 87 20.84 -2.14 -8.74
CA TYR A 87 22.28 -2.12 -8.54
C TYR A 87 22.90 -3.52 -8.57
N SER A 88 22.27 -4.48 -7.91
CA SER A 88 22.75 -5.87 -7.83
C SER A 88 22.44 -6.71 -9.08
N GLY A 89 21.76 -6.13 -10.08
CA GLY A 89 21.37 -6.83 -11.31
C GLY A 89 20.36 -7.98 -11.09
N ARG A 90 19.66 -7.98 -9.95
CA ARG A 90 18.63 -8.99 -9.65
C ARG A 90 17.39 -8.82 -10.50
N VAL A 91 17.13 -7.58 -10.93
CA VAL A 91 16.06 -7.20 -11.85
C VAL A 91 16.55 -6.17 -12.86
N SER A 92 15.88 -6.11 -14.02
CA SER A 92 16.19 -5.14 -15.08
C SER A 92 15.48 -3.80 -14.87
N PHE A 93 14.34 -3.79 -14.17
CA PHE A 93 13.55 -2.59 -13.90
C PHE A 93 12.60 -2.79 -12.71
N ILE A 94 12.06 -1.66 -12.26
CA ILE A 94 11.05 -1.59 -11.19
C ILE A 94 9.76 -1.02 -11.77
N LEU A 95 8.63 -1.73 -11.58
CA LEU A 95 7.28 -1.19 -11.81
C LEU A 95 6.79 -0.58 -10.49
N HIS A 96 6.53 0.71 -10.50
CA HIS A 96 6.06 1.43 -9.30
C HIS A 96 5.20 2.66 -9.66
N VAL A 97 5.04 3.59 -8.72
CA VAL A 97 4.24 4.81 -8.88
C VAL A 97 5.10 6.03 -8.65
N LYS A 98 4.98 7.04 -9.50
CA LYS A 98 5.49 8.40 -9.28
C LYS A 98 4.34 9.41 -9.23
N ALA A 99 4.64 10.69 -8.95
CA ALA A 99 3.68 11.77 -9.11
C ALA A 99 3.23 11.86 -10.57
N SER A 100 1.94 12.06 -10.80
CA SER A 100 1.46 12.37 -12.14
C SER A 100 1.84 13.80 -12.52
N GLU A 101 2.31 13.96 -13.76
CA GLU A 101 2.66 15.27 -14.31
C GLU A 101 1.40 16.07 -14.73
N GLN A 102 0.32 15.36 -15.07
CA GLN A 102 -0.93 15.98 -15.53
C GLN A 102 -1.89 16.29 -14.37
N GLU A 103 -1.93 15.41 -13.38
CA GLU A 103 -2.80 15.50 -12.20
C GLU A 103 -1.92 15.40 -10.94
N PRO A 104 -1.34 16.51 -10.43
CA PRO A 104 -0.34 16.47 -9.35
C PRO A 104 -0.78 15.78 -8.07
N THR A 105 -2.10 15.72 -7.82
CA THR A 105 -2.69 15.00 -6.69
C THR A 105 -2.78 13.49 -6.89
N PHE A 106 -2.56 13.01 -8.13
CA PHE A 106 -2.64 11.59 -8.48
C PHE A 106 -1.24 10.97 -8.59
N GLY A 107 -1.21 9.64 -8.58
CA GLY A 107 -0.02 8.89 -8.95
C GLY A 107 -0.21 8.20 -10.31
N GLU A 108 0.88 8.07 -11.05
CA GLU A 108 0.91 7.33 -12.31
C GLU A 108 1.86 6.14 -12.26
N ALA A 109 1.52 5.09 -13.01
CA ALA A 109 2.38 3.93 -13.18
C ALA A 109 3.67 4.31 -13.92
N THR A 110 4.80 3.86 -13.42
CA THR A 110 6.09 4.11 -14.05
C THR A 110 6.98 2.87 -14.01
N ILE A 111 7.87 2.77 -14.99
CA ILE A 111 8.95 1.79 -15.05
C ILE A 111 10.26 2.54 -14.89
N SER A 112 11.03 2.18 -13.88
CA SER A 112 12.35 2.76 -13.59
C SER A 112 13.45 1.72 -13.83
N THR A 113 14.51 2.15 -14.50
CA THR A 113 15.67 1.32 -14.87
C THR A 113 16.95 1.78 -14.19
N THR A 114 16.93 2.95 -13.57
CA THR A 114 18.05 3.51 -12.81
C THR A 114 17.67 3.83 -11.36
N MET A 115 18.67 3.96 -10.50
CA MET A 115 18.46 4.32 -9.08
C MET A 115 17.87 5.73 -8.92
N GLU A 116 18.24 6.66 -9.81
CA GLU A 116 17.74 8.02 -9.84
C GLU A 116 16.25 8.07 -10.22
N GLU A 117 15.85 7.28 -11.22
CA GLU A 117 14.44 7.16 -11.59
C GLU A 117 13.61 6.58 -10.45
N VAL A 118 14.11 5.55 -9.74
CA VAL A 118 13.45 5.01 -8.53
C VAL A 118 13.30 6.09 -7.47
N LEU A 119 14.37 6.86 -7.21
CA LEU A 119 14.36 7.95 -6.24
C LEU A 119 13.36 9.04 -6.59
N SER A 120 13.17 9.35 -7.88
CA SER A 120 12.18 10.34 -8.33
C SER A 120 10.74 9.98 -7.95
N GLY A 121 10.46 8.68 -7.77
CA GLY A 121 9.19 8.16 -7.27
C GLY A 121 9.08 8.06 -5.75
N ALA A 122 10.12 8.44 -4.99
CA ALA A 122 10.12 8.35 -3.53
C ALA A 122 9.03 9.24 -2.91
N GLY A 123 8.56 8.82 -1.76
CA GLY A 123 7.45 9.45 -1.04
C GLY A 123 6.13 8.72 -1.24
N SER A 124 5.22 8.85 -0.27
CA SER A 124 3.89 8.25 -0.35
C SER A 124 3.02 8.98 -1.37
N ARG A 125 2.14 8.23 -2.04
CA ARG A 125 1.12 8.75 -2.94
C ARG A 125 -0.25 8.37 -2.40
N TYR A 126 -0.94 9.32 -1.77
CA TYR A 126 -2.27 9.08 -1.18
C TYR A 126 -3.42 9.38 -2.14
N GLY A 127 -3.18 10.04 -3.26
CA GLY A 127 -4.19 10.24 -4.30
C GLY A 127 -4.48 8.94 -5.09
N PRO A 128 -5.51 8.96 -5.95
CA PRO A 128 -5.83 7.82 -6.80
C PRO A 128 -4.64 7.35 -7.64
N THR A 129 -4.39 6.04 -7.65
CA THR A 129 -3.30 5.42 -8.42
C THR A 129 -3.73 4.08 -9.01
N ALA A 130 -3.21 3.75 -10.19
CA ALA A 130 -3.47 2.48 -10.87
C ALA A 130 -2.17 1.89 -11.46
N PRO A 131 -1.20 1.43 -10.63
CA PRO A 131 0.12 1.00 -11.10
C PRO A 131 0.05 -0.18 -12.06
N LEU A 132 -0.96 -1.04 -11.94
CA LEU A 132 -1.07 -2.25 -12.76
C LEU A 132 -1.48 -2.02 -14.21
N ILE A 133 -1.83 -0.78 -14.61
CA ILE A 133 -1.98 -0.46 -16.05
C ILE A 133 -0.66 -0.65 -16.81
N GLY A 134 0.48 -0.56 -16.13
CA GLY A 134 1.80 -0.83 -16.69
C GLY A 134 2.20 -2.32 -16.68
N LEU A 135 1.42 -3.21 -16.07
CA LEU A 135 1.85 -4.60 -15.84
C LEU A 135 1.99 -5.41 -17.12
N VAL A 136 1.06 -5.27 -18.06
CA VAL A 136 1.13 -6.01 -19.35
C VAL A 136 2.38 -5.56 -20.11
N ALA A 137 2.63 -4.26 -20.21
CA ALA A 137 3.84 -3.73 -20.86
C ALA A 137 5.13 -4.21 -20.15
N ALA A 138 5.12 -4.33 -18.81
CA ALA A 138 6.23 -4.88 -18.06
C ALA A 138 6.47 -6.37 -18.36
N LEU A 139 5.40 -7.19 -18.44
CA LEU A 139 5.50 -8.60 -18.82
C LEU A 139 5.97 -8.80 -20.27
N ASP A 140 5.54 -7.92 -21.17
CA ASP A 140 5.90 -7.99 -22.61
C ASP A 140 7.39 -7.69 -22.87
N ARG A 141 8.09 -6.98 -21.93
CA ARG A 141 9.55 -6.82 -21.99
C ARG A 141 10.30 -8.14 -21.86
N ASN A 142 9.66 -9.16 -21.29
CA ASN A 142 10.26 -10.49 -21.08
C ASN A 142 11.59 -10.46 -20.28
N GLU A 143 11.73 -9.51 -19.39
CA GLU A 143 12.88 -9.28 -18.51
C GLU A 143 12.45 -9.42 -17.03
N PRO A 144 13.36 -9.84 -16.10
CA PRO A 144 13.03 -9.91 -14.68
C PRO A 144 12.80 -8.51 -14.11
N PHE A 145 11.75 -8.34 -13.31
CA PHE A 145 11.42 -7.06 -12.69
C PHE A 145 10.91 -7.23 -11.25
N ALA A 146 10.88 -6.12 -10.51
CA ALA A 146 10.22 -6.03 -9.23
C ALA A 146 9.06 -5.04 -9.28
N VAL A 147 8.12 -5.21 -8.36
CA VAL A 147 6.98 -4.31 -8.20
C VAL A 147 7.00 -3.69 -6.81
N VAL A 148 6.84 -2.36 -6.74
CA VAL A 148 6.58 -1.64 -5.48
C VAL A 148 5.19 -1.04 -5.58
N ALA A 149 4.22 -1.62 -4.86
CA ALA A 149 2.82 -1.23 -4.96
C ALA A 149 2.05 -1.51 -3.65
N LYS A 150 0.81 -1.03 -3.58
CA LYS A 150 -0.08 -1.31 -2.45
C LYS A 150 -0.37 -2.81 -2.33
N PRO A 151 -0.68 -3.32 -1.13
CA PRO A 151 -1.04 -4.73 -0.93
C PRO A 151 -2.12 -5.24 -1.90
N CYS A 152 -3.18 -4.46 -2.15
CA CYS A 152 -4.23 -4.85 -3.07
C CYS A 152 -3.75 -4.98 -4.54
N ASP A 153 -2.76 -4.19 -4.96
CA ASP A 153 -2.17 -4.34 -6.29
C ASP A 153 -1.33 -5.62 -6.36
N LEU A 154 -0.55 -5.93 -5.30
CA LEU A 154 0.23 -7.18 -5.23
C LEU A 154 -0.67 -8.41 -5.17
N ASN A 155 -1.80 -8.32 -4.48
CA ASN A 155 -2.83 -9.36 -4.48
C ASN A 155 -3.34 -9.65 -5.90
N ALA A 156 -3.62 -8.61 -6.71
CA ALA A 156 -4.02 -8.78 -8.10
C ALA A 156 -2.93 -9.47 -8.93
N ILE A 157 -1.64 -9.17 -8.69
CA ILE A 157 -0.52 -9.83 -9.34
C ILE A 157 -0.45 -11.31 -8.94
N ARG A 158 -0.62 -11.65 -7.64
CA ARG A 158 -0.69 -13.06 -7.18
C ARG A 158 -1.83 -13.80 -7.86
N ASN A 159 -3.01 -13.20 -7.91
CA ASN A 159 -4.15 -13.80 -8.59
C ASN A 159 -3.88 -14.02 -10.08
N LEU A 160 -3.28 -13.04 -10.76
CA LEU A 160 -2.93 -13.14 -12.18
C LEU A 160 -1.88 -14.25 -12.42
N ALA A 161 -0.99 -14.50 -11.47
CA ALA A 161 0.01 -15.56 -11.56
C ALA A 161 -0.57 -16.97 -11.75
N HIS A 162 -1.83 -17.18 -11.32
CA HIS A 162 -2.56 -18.43 -11.59
C HIS A 162 -3.08 -18.52 -13.05
N LYS A 163 -3.08 -17.43 -13.80
CA LYS A 163 -3.61 -17.34 -15.17
C LYS A 163 -2.52 -17.10 -16.21
N ASP A 164 -1.46 -16.40 -15.83
CA ASP A 164 -0.36 -16.03 -16.73
C ASP A 164 0.99 -16.43 -16.11
N ALA A 165 1.56 -17.49 -16.63
CA ALA A 165 2.85 -18.02 -16.17
C ALA A 165 4.02 -17.04 -16.29
N ARG A 166 3.89 -15.97 -17.12
CA ARG A 166 4.89 -14.91 -17.23
C ARG A 166 5.04 -14.15 -15.91
N VAL A 167 3.96 -14.01 -15.12
CA VAL A 167 4.00 -13.35 -13.82
C VAL A 167 4.99 -14.04 -12.89
N ASN A 168 4.85 -15.36 -12.68
CA ASN A 168 5.75 -16.12 -11.82
C ASN A 168 7.20 -16.13 -12.34
N ARG A 169 7.37 -16.12 -13.67
CA ARG A 169 8.68 -16.16 -14.30
C ARG A 169 9.42 -14.82 -14.21
N LEU A 170 8.71 -13.70 -14.35
CA LEU A 170 9.32 -12.38 -14.55
C LEU A 170 9.22 -11.47 -13.33
N THR A 171 8.16 -11.54 -12.52
CA THR A 171 8.02 -10.77 -11.30
C THR A 171 8.83 -11.43 -10.18
N LYS A 172 10.05 -10.92 -9.97
CA LYS A 172 11.01 -11.52 -9.04
C LYS A 172 10.77 -11.12 -7.60
N TYR A 173 10.36 -9.86 -7.37
CA TYR A 173 10.11 -9.34 -6.02
C TYR A 173 8.87 -8.48 -6.01
N MET A 174 8.11 -8.58 -4.92
CA MET A 174 6.94 -7.79 -4.62
C MET A 174 7.10 -7.08 -3.28
N LEU A 175 7.19 -5.76 -3.29
CA LEU A 175 7.43 -4.92 -2.14
C LEU A 175 6.20 -4.04 -1.87
N ALA A 176 5.74 -3.95 -0.62
CA ALA A 176 4.57 -3.17 -0.24
C ALA A 176 4.83 -2.22 0.94
N PRO A 177 4.20 -1.04 0.97
CA PRO A 177 3.96 -0.35 2.23
C PRO A 177 2.85 -1.07 3.00
N VAL A 178 2.89 -1.02 4.34
CA VAL A 178 1.68 -1.23 5.15
C VAL A 178 0.72 -0.08 4.84
N CYS A 179 -0.52 -0.39 4.45
CA CYS A 179 -1.41 0.54 3.77
C CYS A 179 -2.63 0.90 4.62
N GLY A 180 -2.77 2.18 4.99
CA GLY A 180 -3.96 2.71 5.66
C GLY A 180 -5.16 2.92 4.72
N GLY A 181 -4.90 3.20 3.45
CA GLY A 181 -5.88 3.58 2.44
C GLY A 181 -5.36 4.71 1.56
N PHE A 182 -6.24 5.34 0.77
CA PHE A 182 -5.89 6.51 -0.02
C PHE A 182 -6.90 7.64 0.19
N MET A 183 -6.50 8.87 -0.13
CA MET A 183 -7.33 10.07 -0.06
C MET A 183 -8.17 10.18 -1.33
N PRO A 184 -9.50 10.09 -1.26
CA PRO A 184 -10.38 10.34 -2.40
C PRO A 184 -10.24 11.77 -2.91
N ASP A 185 -10.43 11.97 -4.21
CA ASP A 185 -10.37 13.29 -4.86
C ASP A 185 -11.29 14.32 -4.17
N GLN A 186 -12.50 13.91 -3.78
CA GLN A 186 -13.43 14.79 -3.04
C GLN A 186 -12.90 15.23 -1.68
N ALA A 187 -12.12 14.39 -0.97
CA ALA A 187 -11.53 14.77 0.30
C ALA A 187 -10.34 15.71 0.09
N MET A 188 -9.55 15.48 -0.97
CA MET A 188 -8.51 16.41 -1.42
C MET A 188 -9.09 17.78 -1.77
N ASN A 189 -10.19 17.82 -2.54
CA ASN A 189 -10.84 19.07 -2.90
C ASN A 189 -11.33 19.86 -1.67
N ARG A 190 -11.86 19.17 -0.64
CA ARG A 190 -12.22 19.82 0.63
C ARG A 190 -10.99 20.39 1.32
N PHE A 191 -9.94 19.60 1.49
CA PHE A 191 -8.69 20.05 2.12
C PHE A 191 -8.11 21.30 1.43
N LEU A 192 -8.11 21.33 0.10
CA LEU A 192 -7.64 22.47 -0.67
C LEU A 192 -8.55 23.71 -0.48
N SER A 193 -9.87 23.51 -0.53
CA SER A 193 -10.85 24.59 -0.30
C SER A 193 -10.73 25.17 1.09
N ASP A 194 -10.59 24.35 2.13
CA ASP A 194 -10.42 24.79 3.52
C ASP A 194 -9.12 25.58 3.74
N ASN A 195 -8.20 25.48 2.80
CA ASN A 195 -6.91 26.19 2.83
C ASN A 195 -6.77 27.25 1.73
N ASP A 196 -7.86 27.66 1.08
CA ASP A 196 -7.85 28.69 0.02
C ASP A 196 -6.88 28.36 -1.14
N ILE A 197 -6.82 27.09 -1.55
CA ILE A 197 -6.01 26.61 -2.67
C ILE A 197 -6.95 26.10 -3.77
N LEU A 198 -6.81 26.61 -4.99
CA LEU A 198 -7.55 26.08 -6.13
C LEU A 198 -6.80 24.89 -6.74
N MET A 199 -7.52 23.80 -7.01
CA MET A 199 -6.96 22.59 -7.62
C MET A 199 -6.22 22.89 -8.93
N GLN A 200 -6.76 23.77 -9.76
CA GLN A 200 -6.19 24.15 -11.05
C GLN A 200 -4.88 24.94 -10.96
N ASP A 201 -4.55 25.47 -9.78
CA ASP A 201 -3.32 26.22 -9.55
C ASP A 201 -2.17 25.33 -9.08
N ILE A 202 -2.46 24.07 -8.73
CA ILE A 202 -1.44 23.14 -8.22
C ILE A 202 -0.55 22.66 -9.37
N THR A 203 0.76 22.86 -9.22
CA THR A 203 1.78 22.35 -10.15
C THR A 203 2.53 21.16 -9.60
N ALA A 204 2.58 21.01 -8.27
CA ALA A 204 3.19 19.86 -7.61
C ALA A 204 2.56 19.61 -6.24
N LEU A 205 2.40 18.33 -5.90
CA LEU A 205 2.00 17.90 -4.57
C LEU A 205 2.91 16.77 -4.09
N ARG A 206 3.50 16.98 -2.91
CA ARG A 206 4.20 15.95 -2.16
C ARG A 206 3.44 15.67 -0.88
N TYR A 207 3.01 14.45 -0.71
CA TYR A 207 2.21 14.06 0.46
C TYR A 207 3.03 13.86 1.74
N ARG A 208 4.27 13.32 1.61
CA ARG A 208 5.18 13.00 2.72
C ARG A 208 6.63 12.94 2.24
N GLY A 209 7.53 12.86 3.19
CA GLY A 209 8.98 12.81 3.00
C GLY A 209 9.63 14.13 3.36
N ARG A 210 10.95 14.16 3.35
CA ARG A 210 11.76 15.29 3.84
C ARG A 210 11.55 15.51 5.33
N GLY A 211 11.66 14.42 6.06
CA GLY A 211 11.38 14.22 7.47
C GLY A 211 10.40 13.05 7.67
N CYS A 212 10.07 12.73 8.92
CA CYS A 212 9.15 11.65 9.27
C CYS A 212 8.03 12.14 10.21
N PRO A 213 6.81 12.31 9.69
CA PRO A 213 6.33 12.07 8.33
C PRO A 213 6.82 13.08 7.29
N GLY A 214 7.40 14.19 7.68
CA GLY A 214 7.69 15.34 6.84
C GLY A 214 6.42 16.12 6.47
N PRO A 215 6.55 17.24 5.74
CA PRO A 215 5.43 18.05 5.35
C PRO A 215 4.64 17.47 4.18
N THR A 216 3.33 17.71 4.17
CA THR A 216 2.55 17.75 2.93
C THR A 216 2.82 19.09 2.25
N THR A 217 3.53 19.07 1.12
CA THR A 217 3.95 20.27 0.39
C THR A 217 3.13 20.46 -0.87
N ILE A 218 2.51 21.61 -1.03
CA ILE A 218 1.77 22.03 -2.23
C ILE A 218 2.52 23.20 -2.86
N THR A 219 2.80 23.10 -4.17
CA THR A 219 3.35 24.19 -4.98
C THR A 219 2.31 24.62 -6.00
N THR A 220 2.11 25.93 -6.14
CA THR A 220 1.16 26.54 -7.06
C THR A 220 1.85 27.21 -8.26
N ASN A 221 1.08 27.52 -9.30
CA ASN A 221 1.57 28.08 -10.58
C ASN A 221 2.25 29.46 -10.46
N ASP A 222 1.98 30.20 -9.38
CA ASP A 222 2.65 31.45 -9.02
C ASP A 222 3.96 31.23 -8.22
N GLY A 223 4.39 29.96 -8.08
CA GLY A 223 5.62 29.57 -7.39
C GLY A 223 5.52 29.56 -5.86
N ARG A 224 4.35 29.85 -5.28
CA ARG A 224 4.18 29.75 -3.83
C ARG A 224 4.23 28.28 -3.41
N ARG A 225 4.91 28.05 -2.28
CA ARG A 225 4.97 26.75 -1.61
C ARG A 225 4.25 26.87 -0.26
N ARG A 226 3.39 25.89 0.05
CA ARG A 226 2.71 25.74 1.34
C ARG A 226 3.00 24.38 1.91
N ASP A 227 3.43 24.35 3.15
CA ASP A 227 3.73 23.14 3.90
C ASP A 227 2.67 22.96 5.01
N PHE A 228 2.15 21.75 5.13
CA PHE A 228 1.15 21.35 6.14
C PHE A 228 1.69 20.15 6.89
N HIS A 229 1.34 20.01 8.14
CA HIS A 229 1.64 18.79 8.87
C HIS A 229 0.79 17.61 8.34
N TYR A 230 1.30 16.40 8.44
CA TYR A 230 0.59 15.18 8.05
C TYR A 230 -0.81 15.07 8.66
N LEU A 231 -0.94 15.42 9.97
CA LEU A 231 -2.23 15.38 10.66
C LEU A 231 -3.21 16.50 10.23
N ASP A 232 -2.73 17.60 9.67
CA ASP A 232 -3.60 18.63 9.09
C ASP A 232 -4.26 18.11 7.81
N PHE A 233 -3.56 17.26 7.08
CA PHE A 233 -4.06 16.64 5.85
C PHE A 233 -5.01 15.47 6.14
N TRP A 234 -4.63 14.54 7.06
CA TRP A 234 -5.42 13.36 7.37
C TRP A 234 -6.46 13.58 8.47
N GLY A 235 -6.19 14.47 9.43
CA GLY A 235 -6.90 14.59 10.69
C GLY A 235 -6.38 13.64 11.76
N GLU A 236 -6.58 13.99 13.01
CA GLU A 236 -6.11 13.22 14.18
C GLU A 236 -6.98 12.00 14.47
N ASP A 237 -8.26 12.04 14.10
CA ASP A 237 -9.24 11.00 14.34
C ASP A 237 -9.45 10.15 13.07
N GLU A 238 -8.82 8.98 13.03
CA GLU A 238 -8.92 8.06 11.91
C GLU A 238 -10.36 7.59 11.61
N SER A 239 -11.22 7.54 12.62
CA SER A 239 -12.61 7.15 12.42
C SER A 239 -13.36 8.10 11.47
N LYS A 240 -12.87 9.34 11.38
CA LYS A 240 -13.39 10.41 10.50
C LYS A 240 -12.70 10.46 9.13
N TRP A 241 -11.65 9.67 8.90
CA TRP A 241 -10.97 9.67 7.62
C TRP A 241 -11.91 9.27 6.48
N SER A 242 -11.93 10.12 5.45
CA SER A 242 -12.75 9.93 4.25
C SER A 242 -12.16 8.86 3.33
N LEU A 243 -11.88 7.67 3.85
CA LEU A 243 -11.37 6.57 3.03
C LEU A 243 -12.48 5.99 2.14
N PRO A 244 -12.16 5.59 0.90
CA PRO A 244 -13.07 4.82 0.08
C PRO A 244 -13.57 3.57 0.82
N PHE A 245 -14.82 3.19 0.60
CA PHE A 245 -15.41 2.06 1.31
C PHE A 245 -14.62 0.77 1.10
N ARG A 246 -14.10 0.52 -0.10
CA ARG A 246 -13.22 -0.62 -0.38
C ARG A 246 -11.98 -0.69 0.52
N CYS A 247 -11.42 0.46 0.93
CA CYS A 247 -10.29 0.51 1.85
C CYS A 247 -10.70 0.18 3.29
N LYS A 248 -11.95 0.51 3.67
CA LYS A 248 -12.53 0.16 4.98
C LYS A 248 -12.86 -1.33 5.11
N VAL A 249 -13.01 -2.03 3.98
CA VAL A 249 -13.26 -3.48 3.89
C VAL A 249 -12.12 -4.23 3.18
N CYS A 250 -10.89 -3.70 3.25
CA CYS A 250 -9.70 -4.33 2.68
C CYS A 250 -9.17 -5.43 3.60
N PRO A 251 -9.09 -6.69 3.18
CA PRO A 251 -8.66 -7.80 4.02
C PRO A 251 -7.13 -7.89 4.21
N ASP A 252 -6.36 -7.23 3.34
CA ASP A 252 -4.90 -7.19 3.39
C ASP A 252 -4.37 -5.75 3.36
N GLY A 253 -4.39 -5.06 4.48
CA GLY A 253 -3.72 -3.77 4.65
C GLY A 253 -2.26 -3.89 5.08
N ILE A 254 -1.81 -5.06 5.47
CA ILE A 254 -0.47 -5.31 6.04
C ILE A 254 0.51 -5.97 5.07
N GLY A 255 0.10 -6.18 3.80
CA GLY A 255 0.95 -6.68 2.74
C GLY A 255 1.28 -8.17 2.85
N GLU A 256 0.30 -9.02 3.16
CA GLU A 256 0.51 -10.47 3.22
C GLU A 256 0.77 -11.10 1.85
N ALA A 257 0.44 -10.41 0.77
CA ALA A 257 0.79 -10.84 -0.59
C ALA A 257 2.22 -10.44 -1.02
N ALA A 258 2.92 -9.60 -0.25
CA ALA A 258 4.27 -9.12 -0.56
C ALA A 258 5.37 -10.13 -0.19
N ASP A 259 6.57 -9.96 -0.71
CA ASP A 259 7.78 -10.62 -0.21
C ASP A 259 8.33 -9.86 1.01
N ILE A 260 8.27 -8.52 0.95
CA ILE A 260 8.62 -7.61 2.05
C ILE A 260 7.54 -6.53 2.15
N ALA A 261 7.10 -6.26 3.38
CA ALA A 261 6.32 -5.06 3.66
C ALA A 261 7.06 -4.15 4.66
N ALA A 262 6.89 -2.82 4.48
CA ALA A 262 7.48 -1.83 5.37
C ALA A 262 6.39 -0.91 5.94
N ALA A 263 6.51 -0.58 7.23
CA ALA A 263 5.55 0.24 7.96
C ALA A 263 6.22 1.43 8.67
N ASP A 264 5.41 2.41 8.99
CA ASP A 264 5.78 3.48 9.91
C ASP A 264 5.95 2.93 11.34
N THR A 265 6.72 3.61 12.17
CA THR A 265 7.04 3.18 13.54
C THR A 265 6.51 4.14 14.60
N TRP A 266 5.50 4.93 14.27
CA TRP A 266 4.93 5.88 15.21
C TRP A 266 4.11 5.17 16.29
N PRO A 267 4.33 5.48 17.59
CA PRO A 267 3.49 4.96 18.65
C PRO A 267 2.00 5.29 18.39
N ASN A 268 1.12 4.29 18.53
CA ASN A 268 -0.31 4.42 18.23
C ASN A 268 -0.62 4.96 16.82
N ALA A 269 0.26 4.73 15.84
CA ALA A 269 0.19 5.25 14.48
C ALA A 269 0.08 6.79 14.38
N THR A 270 0.47 7.52 15.41
CA THR A 270 0.36 8.98 15.47
C THR A 270 1.74 9.61 15.42
N PRO A 271 2.09 10.36 14.35
CA PRO A 271 3.37 11.06 14.26
C PRO A 271 3.40 12.27 15.20
N ASP A 272 4.59 12.56 15.73
CA ASP A 272 4.83 13.77 16.50
C ASP A 272 4.82 15.01 15.60
N ARG A 273 4.16 16.08 16.07
CA ARG A 273 4.13 17.36 15.35
C ARG A 273 5.45 18.10 15.45
N GLU A 274 6.12 18.07 16.59
CA GLU A 274 7.33 18.87 16.83
C GLU A 274 8.55 18.33 16.08
N GLY A 275 8.72 17.01 15.99
CA GLY A 275 9.86 16.36 15.33
C GLY A 275 9.71 16.13 13.84
N SER A 276 8.54 16.38 13.28
CA SER A 276 8.11 15.89 11.94
C SER A 276 9.07 16.17 10.78
N VAL A 277 9.78 17.29 10.77
CA VAL A 277 10.71 17.69 9.69
C VAL A 277 12.15 17.34 9.96
N THR A 278 12.51 17.03 11.20
CA THR A 278 13.87 16.72 11.62
C THR A 278 14.10 15.25 11.94
N ASP A 279 13.03 14.50 12.23
CA ASP A 279 13.11 13.06 12.43
C ASP A 279 13.54 12.38 11.13
N PRO A 280 14.67 11.67 11.11
CA PRO A 280 15.12 10.94 9.94
C PRO A 280 14.27 9.68 9.64
N GLY A 281 13.41 9.29 10.56
CA GLY A 281 12.53 8.14 10.46
C GLY A 281 13.21 6.79 10.61
N THR A 282 12.37 5.79 10.89
CA THR A 282 12.71 4.37 10.92
C THR A 282 11.52 3.59 10.36
N ASN A 283 11.76 2.56 9.54
CA ASN A 283 10.72 1.63 9.13
C ASN A 283 10.79 0.35 9.95
N SER A 284 9.65 -0.20 10.33
CA SER A 284 9.56 -1.62 10.63
C SER A 284 9.39 -2.40 9.32
N VAL A 285 10.11 -3.51 9.22
CA VAL A 285 10.19 -4.34 8.02
C VAL A 285 9.78 -5.75 8.39
N ILE A 286 8.79 -6.29 7.69
CA ILE A 286 8.38 -7.68 7.78
C ILE A 286 8.77 -8.39 6.48
N THR A 287 9.57 -9.46 6.57
CA THR A 287 9.90 -10.33 5.45
C THR A 287 9.01 -11.55 5.50
N ARG A 288 8.32 -11.86 4.40
CA ARG A 288 7.28 -12.90 4.38
C ARG A 288 7.70 -14.15 3.62
N THR A 289 8.61 -14.01 2.67
CA THR A 289 9.12 -15.12 1.88
C THR A 289 10.62 -15.29 2.08
N GLN A 290 11.14 -16.49 1.82
CA GLN A 290 12.59 -16.75 1.90
C GLN A 290 13.39 -15.81 0.99
N ARG A 291 12.87 -15.50 -0.21
CA ARG A 291 13.54 -14.56 -1.13
C ARG A 291 13.49 -13.12 -0.60
N GLY A 292 12.40 -12.72 0.09
CA GLY A 292 12.29 -11.44 0.76
C GLY A 292 13.32 -11.30 1.89
N GLU A 293 13.46 -12.33 2.72
CA GLU A 293 14.49 -12.38 3.75
C GLU A 293 15.90 -12.30 3.16
N ALA A 294 16.20 -13.07 2.14
CA ALA A 294 17.50 -13.05 1.46
C ALA A 294 17.78 -11.67 0.80
N LEU A 295 16.75 -10.98 0.30
CA LEU A 295 16.89 -9.62 -0.24
C LEU A 295 17.23 -8.62 0.87
N LEU A 296 16.51 -8.65 2.00
CA LEU A 296 16.78 -7.76 3.14
C LEU A 296 18.20 -7.95 3.66
N GLN A 297 18.62 -9.19 3.89
CA GLN A 297 19.97 -9.48 4.39
C GLN A 297 21.06 -9.04 3.43
N ALA A 298 20.87 -9.24 2.12
CA ALA A 298 21.82 -8.77 1.12
C ALA A 298 21.91 -7.24 1.05
N ALA A 299 20.79 -6.53 1.11
CA ALA A 299 20.79 -5.07 1.13
C ALA A 299 21.44 -4.47 2.40
N LEU A 300 21.31 -5.15 3.54
CA LEU A 300 22.02 -4.82 4.77
C LEU A 300 23.53 -5.06 4.64
N ALA A 301 23.94 -6.22 4.13
CA ALA A 301 25.34 -6.60 3.97
C ALA A 301 26.07 -5.67 2.99
N ASP A 302 25.40 -5.25 1.90
CA ASP A 302 25.98 -4.36 0.88
C ASP A 302 25.80 -2.87 1.22
N GLY A 303 25.27 -2.52 2.41
CA GLY A 303 25.21 -1.15 2.93
C GLY A 303 24.17 -0.26 2.27
N PHE A 304 23.14 -0.82 1.64
CA PHE A 304 21.96 -0.05 1.17
C PHE A 304 21.00 0.26 2.30
N LEU A 305 20.89 -0.65 3.27
CA LEU A 305 20.10 -0.48 4.48
C LEU A 305 20.98 -0.56 5.73
N ALA A 306 20.64 0.22 6.74
CA ALA A 306 21.20 0.10 8.08
C ALA A 306 20.23 -0.64 9.00
N PRO A 307 20.72 -1.55 9.87
CA PRO A 307 19.88 -2.29 10.79
C PRO A 307 19.53 -1.45 12.02
N GLY A 308 18.27 -1.47 12.43
CA GLY A 308 17.76 -0.84 13.67
C GLY A 308 17.48 -1.84 14.79
N GLY A 309 17.77 -3.13 14.58
CA GLY A 309 17.50 -4.22 15.52
C GLY A 309 16.22 -4.99 15.18
N GLN A 310 16.02 -6.11 15.88
CA GLN A 310 14.81 -6.92 15.75
C GLN A 310 13.70 -6.34 16.61
N VAL A 311 12.46 -6.54 16.19
CA VAL A 311 11.23 -6.22 16.92
C VAL A 311 10.31 -7.43 16.90
N ASP A 312 9.27 -7.40 17.71
CA ASP A 312 8.26 -8.44 17.81
C ASP A 312 6.89 -8.00 17.24
N VAL A 313 5.94 -8.91 17.24
CA VAL A 313 4.57 -8.66 16.77
C VAL A 313 3.83 -7.65 17.65
N ASP A 314 4.17 -7.54 18.92
CA ASP A 314 3.58 -6.56 19.84
C ASP A 314 4.02 -5.14 19.46
N TYR A 315 5.31 -4.96 19.14
CA TYR A 315 5.80 -3.70 18.61
C TYR A 315 5.08 -3.30 17.31
N MET A 316 4.98 -4.25 16.36
CA MET A 316 4.26 -4.02 15.10
C MET A 316 2.79 -3.65 15.34
N SER A 317 2.13 -4.32 16.27
CA SER A 317 0.73 -4.06 16.61
C SER A 317 0.53 -2.71 17.29
N ASN A 318 1.46 -2.30 18.15
CA ASN A 318 1.43 -1.01 18.83
C ASN A 318 1.68 0.17 17.87
N THR A 319 2.48 -0.03 16.82
CA THR A 319 2.74 1.02 15.81
C THR A 319 1.73 1.03 14.67
N GLN A 320 0.93 -0.06 14.52
CA GLN A 320 -0.07 -0.22 13.45
C GLN A 320 -1.46 -0.65 13.97
N PRO A 321 -2.00 -0.04 15.06
CA PRO A 321 -3.23 -0.50 15.71
C PRO A 321 -4.44 -0.50 14.79
N HIS A 322 -4.48 0.41 13.83
CA HIS A 322 -5.55 0.52 12.85
C HIS A 322 -5.60 -0.67 11.89
N GLN A 323 -4.44 -1.17 11.47
CA GLN A 323 -4.35 -2.34 10.59
C GLN A 323 -4.74 -3.61 11.36
N VAL A 324 -4.31 -3.72 12.61
CA VAL A 324 -4.71 -4.81 13.52
C VAL A 324 -6.22 -4.82 13.69
N SER A 325 -6.80 -3.69 14.09
CA SER A 325 -8.26 -3.55 14.27
C SER A 325 -9.03 -3.86 12.99
N LYS A 326 -8.59 -3.30 11.86
CA LYS A 326 -9.23 -3.55 10.56
C LYS A 326 -9.27 -5.03 10.24
N LYS A 327 -8.15 -5.74 10.40
CA LYS A 327 -8.04 -7.15 10.07
C LYS A 327 -8.87 -8.04 10.99
N ARG A 328 -8.83 -7.78 12.31
CA ARG A 328 -9.63 -8.52 13.31
C ARG A 328 -11.13 -8.49 13.03
N PHE A 329 -11.64 -7.38 12.53
CA PHE A 329 -13.08 -7.21 12.27
C PHE A 329 -13.51 -7.51 10.83
N MET A 330 -12.60 -7.94 9.96
CA MET A 330 -12.91 -8.05 8.54
C MET A 330 -13.95 -9.12 8.24
N HIS A 331 -13.92 -10.26 8.92
CA HIS A 331 -14.92 -11.32 8.74
C HIS A 331 -16.34 -10.83 9.09
N ALA A 332 -16.49 -10.11 10.20
CA ALA A 332 -17.76 -9.50 10.58
C ALA A 332 -18.22 -8.45 9.55
N ARG A 333 -17.32 -7.63 9.04
CA ARG A 333 -17.64 -6.65 7.98
C ARG A 333 -18.11 -7.35 6.69
N PHE A 334 -17.50 -8.48 6.32
CA PHE A 334 -17.94 -9.27 5.16
C PHE A 334 -19.33 -9.84 5.35
N LYS A 335 -19.70 -10.30 6.55
CA LYS A 335 -21.09 -10.69 6.86
C LYS A 335 -22.06 -9.54 6.59
N GLY A 336 -21.71 -8.32 7.00
CA GLY A 336 -22.51 -7.13 6.74
C GLY A 336 -22.67 -6.81 5.24
N LEU A 337 -21.59 -6.93 4.45
CA LEU A 337 -21.65 -6.77 2.99
C LEU A 337 -22.56 -7.81 2.35
N ASN A 338 -22.40 -9.09 2.71
CA ASN A 338 -23.22 -10.17 2.17
C ASN A 338 -24.70 -9.96 2.48
N ARG A 339 -25.05 -9.49 3.68
CA ARG A 339 -26.45 -9.09 4.02
C ARG A 339 -26.97 -7.96 3.13
N ALA A 340 -26.12 -7.04 2.70
CA ALA A 340 -26.46 -5.97 1.78
C ALA A 340 -26.47 -6.40 0.30
N GLY A 341 -26.24 -7.68 0.00
CA GLY A 341 -26.16 -8.19 -1.35
C GLY A 341 -24.91 -7.77 -2.13
N GLN A 342 -23.86 -7.31 -1.41
CA GLN A 342 -22.59 -6.91 -2.01
C GLN A 342 -21.63 -8.09 -2.13
N LEU A 343 -20.79 -8.06 -3.17
CA LEU A 343 -19.72 -9.01 -3.36
C LEU A 343 -18.67 -8.86 -2.24
N THR A 344 -18.26 -9.98 -1.66
CA THR A 344 -17.08 -10.07 -0.78
C THR A 344 -16.01 -10.93 -1.43
N PRO A 345 -14.73 -10.62 -1.26
CA PRO A 345 -13.68 -11.44 -1.81
C PRO A 345 -13.62 -12.81 -1.12
N ALA A 346 -13.41 -13.87 -1.91
CA ALA A 346 -12.91 -15.12 -1.38
C ALA A 346 -11.50 -14.89 -0.83
N THR A 347 -11.24 -15.30 0.43
CA THR A 347 -9.96 -15.05 1.11
C THR A 347 -9.22 -16.35 1.38
N PHE A 348 -7.89 -16.34 1.18
CA PHE A 348 -7.03 -17.51 1.34
C PHE A 348 -5.79 -17.13 2.17
N GLY A 349 -5.53 -17.86 3.24
CA GLY A 349 -4.38 -17.67 4.12
C GLY A 349 -4.41 -16.39 4.98
N LEU A 350 -5.55 -15.69 5.07
CA LEU A 350 -5.68 -14.42 5.80
C LEU A 350 -6.24 -14.57 7.23
N ARG A 351 -6.66 -15.76 7.64
CA ARG A 351 -7.09 -16.13 9.03
C ARG A 351 -8.21 -15.24 9.59
N LEU A 352 -9.09 -14.70 8.71
CA LEU A 352 -10.07 -13.68 9.09
C LEU A 352 -11.17 -14.22 10.02
N GLU A 353 -11.54 -15.49 9.87
CA GLU A 353 -12.52 -16.16 10.72
C GLU A 353 -11.96 -16.39 12.12
N GLU A 354 -10.76 -16.96 12.20
CA GLU A 354 -10.05 -17.20 13.48
C GLU A 354 -9.82 -15.89 14.25
N LEU A 355 -9.50 -14.81 13.55
CA LEU A 355 -9.38 -13.48 14.16
C LEU A 355 -10.72 -12.97 14.70
N SER A 356 -11.81 -13.19 13.95
CA SER A 356 -13.15 -12.80 14.40
C SER A 356 -13.62 -13.56 15.64
N ASP A 357 -13.19 -14.81 15.80
CA ASP A 357 -13.52 -15.64 16.97
C ASP A 357 -12.87 -15.15 18.27
N GLN A 358 -11.83 -14.29 18.14
CA GLN A 358 -11.21 -13.64 19.30
C GLN A 358 -11.94 -12.37 19.76
N ASN A 359 -12.89 -11.87 18.99
CA ASN A 359 -13.68 -10.70 19.36
C ASN A 359 -14.93 -11.10 20.14
N THR A 360 -15.51 -10.16 20.88
CA THR A 360 -16.82 -10.38 21.51
C THR A 360 -17.93 -10.41 20.46
N ALA A 361 -19.05 -11.03 20.81
CA ALA A 361 -20.23 -11.07 19.93
C ALA A 361 -20.76 -9.66 19.66
N GLU A 362 -20.72 -8.77 20.65
CA GLU A 362 -21.15 -7.38 20.55
C GLU A 362 -20.27 -6.60 19.55
N GLU A 363 -18.94 -6.75 19.64
CA GLU A 363 -17.99 -6.11 18.71
C GLU A 363 -18.24 -6.57 17.26
N ASN A 364 -18.34 -7.87 17.06
CA ASN A 364 -18.60 -8.42 15.72
C ASN A 364 -19.96 -7.94 15.18
N THR A 365 -21.01 -7.92 15.99
CA THR A 365 -22.34 -7.45 15.60
C THR A 365 -22.31 -5.97 15.22
N ALA A 366 -21.61 -5.12 15.98
CA ALA A 366 -21.47 -3.71 15.67
C ALA A 366 -20.74 -3.47 14.34
N GLN A 367 -19.66 -4.25 14.07
CA GLN A 367 -18.92 -4.13 12.81
C GLN A 367 -19.70 -4.65 11.60
N GLU A 368 -20.44 -5.74 11.77
CA GLU A 368 -21.35 -6.27 10.76
C GLU A 368 -22.44 -5.25 10.42
N GLN A 369 -23.12 -4.70 11.43
CA GLN A 369 -24.18 -3.72 11.24
C GLN A 369 -23.67 -2.45 10.55
N GLY A 370 -22.52 -1.92 11.01
CA GLY A 370 -21.91 -0.74 10.39
C GLY A 370 -21.48 -0.95 8.93
N ALA A 371 -21.02 -2.15 8.57
CA ALA A 371 -20.71 -2.50 7.19
C ALA A 371 -21.96 -2.63 6.34
N PHE A 372 -23.01 -3.28 6.85
CA PHE A 372 -24.32 -3.40 6.19
C PHE A 372 -24.93 -2.03 5.87
N GLU A 373 -24.97 -1.12 6.84
CA GLU A 373 -25.53 0.23 6.67
C GLU A 373 -24.79 1.05 5.60
N ARG A 374 -23.46 0.96 5.59
CA ARG A 374 -22.66 1.66 4.56
C ARG A 374 -22.85 1.07 3.18
N ALA A 375 -22.87 -0.26 3.07
CA ALA A 375 -23.07 -0.95 1.81
C ALA A 375 -24.46 -0.68 1.22
N SER A 376 -25.48 -0.59 2.06
CA SER A 376 -26.86 -0.29 1.63
C SER A 376 -27.02 1.12 1.06
N ARG A 377 -26.18 2.10 1.49
CA ARG A 377 -26.22 3.47 0.96
C ARG A 377 -25.59 3.61 -0.42
N VAL A 378 -24.74 2.69 -0.82
CA VAL A 378 -24.07 2.71 -2.14
C VAL A 378 -25.02 2.26 -3.26
N ASN A 379 -26.12 1.61 -2.91
CA ASN A 379 -27.13 1.10 -3.86
C ASN A 379 -28.31 2.07 -4.09
N VAL A 380 -28.23 3.29 -3.60
CA VAL A 380 -29.20 4.38 -3.81
C VAL A 380 -28.49 5.50 -4.59
#